data_653a17807d5d15f0cb674675bf1e5887
#
_entry.id   653a17807d5d15f0cb674675bf1e5887
#
_cell.length_a   1.000
_cell.length_b   1.000
_cell.length_c   1.000
_cell.angle_alpha   90.00
_cell.angle_beta   90.00
_cell.angle_gamma   90.00
#
_symmetry.space_group_name_H-M   'P 1'
#
loop_
_entity.id
_entity.type
_entity.pdbx_description
1 polymer ?
#
loop_
_entity_poly.entity_id
_entity_poly.type
_entity_poly.pdbx_seq_one_letter_code
_entity_poly.pdbx_strand_id
1 'polypeptide(L)'
;MQVAEVAGYLWEKGWAERNGGNITINITEFVDDEIKAMPAISEVKQIGTTLPNIKGCYFYCKGTGKRMRDLARWPMDNGSVIRICDDCASYVIIADKPVMPTSELPSHLSMHDYLIGSGSCYKATLHTHPIELVAMSHNPKMLEKDVMGKLLWSMIPETLAFAPLGLGIVPYELPGSVKLAEATLEQIKDYDVVMWEKHGICAVGVDIMDAFDQADVLNKAATIYLRAKSMGFEPTGMTDEAMKEVQDVFNLPKKRPC
;
A
#
# COMPACT_ATOMS: atom_id res chain seq x y z
N MET A 1 -15.49 -10.41 2.55
CA MET A 1 -14.36 -9.84 3.31
C MET A 1 -13.37 -9.22 2.33
N GLN A 2 -13.24 -7.91 2.31
CA GLN A 2 -12.46 -7.14 1.32
C GLN A 2 -11.01 -7.66 1.13
N VAL A 3 -10.33 -8.11 2.21
CA VAL A 3 -8.97 -8.68 2.11
C VAL A 3 -8.91 -9.87 1.14
N ALA A 4 -9.87 -10.79 1.22
CA ALA A 4 -9.90 -11.97 0.37
C ALA A 4 -10.13 -11.58 -1.10
N GLU A 5 -11.00 -10.60 -1.33
CA GLU A 5 -11.32 -10.07 -2.64
C GLU A 5 -10.10 -9.39 -3.28
N VAL A 6 -9.47 -8.44 -2.59
CA VAL A 6 -8.25 -7.75 -3.08
C VAL A 6 -7.11 -8.74 -3.30
N ALA A 7 -6.91 -9.70 -2.39
CA ALA A 7 -5.89 -10.74 -2.59
C ALA A 7 -6.15 -11.58 -3.86
N GLY A 8 -7.42 -11.83 -4.20
CA GLY A 8 -7.82 -12.45 -5.46
C GLY A 8 -7.45 -11.61 -6.67
N TYR A 9 -7.80 -10.33 -6.66
CA TYR A 9 -7.47 -9.39 -7.74
C TYR A 9 -5.95 -9.27 -7.96
N LEU A 10 -5.17 -9.16 -6.89
CA LEU A 10 -3.70 -9.10 -6.98
C LEU A 10 -3.10 -10.36 -7.63
N TRP A 11 -3.63 -11.53 -7.28
CA TRP A 11 -3.22 -12.78 -7.89
C TRP A 11 -3.61 -12.86 -9.37
N GLU A 12 -4.85 -12.53 -9.72
CA GLU A 12 -5.37 -12.57 -11.09
C GLU A 12 -4.64 -11.59 -12.02
N LYS A 13 -4.26 -10.41 -11.51
CA LYS A 13 -3.46 -9.42 -12.26
C LYS A 13 -1.98 -9.81 -12.39
N GLY A 14 -1.52 -10.86 -11.71
CA GLY A 14 -0.10 -11.24 -11.71
C GLY A 14 0.80 -10.30 -10.92
N TRP A 15 0.24 -9.57 -9.96
CA TRP A 15 0.97 -8.58 -9.14
C TRP A 15 1.47 -9.13 -7.80
N ALA A 16 1.27 -10.41 -7.57
CA ALA A 16 1.63 -11.09 -6.32
C ALA A 16 2.18 -12.49 -6.60
N GLU A 17 3.32 -12.53 -7.26
CA GLU A 17 4.00 -13.77 -7.57
C GLU A 17 4.44 -14.50 -6.28
N ARG A 18 4.34 -15.84 -6.28
CA ARG A 18 4.71 -16.71 -5.16
C ARG A 18 4.12 -16.21 -3.83
N ASN A 19 4.92 -15.60 -2.95
CA ASN A 19 4.54 -15.00 -1.67
C ASN A 19 4.66 -13.47 -1.65
N GLY A 20 4.88 -12.85 -2.80
CA GLY A 20 4.99 -11.41 -2.97
C GLY A 20 3.74 -10.66 -2.55
N GLY A 21 3.92 -9.37 -2.28
CA GLY A 21 2.88 -8.47 -1.81
C GLY A 21 2.47 -8.68 -0.35
N ASN A 22 1.98 -7.62 0.26
CA ASN A 22 1.55 -7.58 1.67
C ASN A 22 0.28 -6.74 1.82
N ILE A 23 -0.51 -7.09 2.84
CA ILE A 23 -1.69 -6.33 3.26
C ILE A 23 -1.63 -6.20 4.77
N THR A 24 -1.82 -4.97 5.29
CA THR A 24 -2.14 -4.75 6.70
C THR A 24 -3.32 -3.80 6.83
N ILE A 25 -4.19 -4.07 7.79
CA ILE A 25 -5.39 -3.27 8.03
C ILE A 25 -5.51 -2.99 9.53
N ASN A 26 -5.69 -1.73 9.89
CA ASN A 26 -6.09 -1.36 11.24
C ASN A 26 -7.55 -1.77 11.46
N ILE A 27 -7.76 -2.76 12.31
CA ILE A 27 -9.08 -3.32 12.65
C ILE A 27 -9.55 -2.91 14.05
N THR A 28 -8.89 -1.98 14.70
CA THR A 28 -9.12 -1.61 16.11
C THR A 28 -10.59 -1.27 16.39
N GLU A 29 -11.26 -0.59 15.48
CA GLU A 29 -12.68 -0.21 15.64
C GLU A 29 -13.66 -1.40 15.55
N PHE A 30 -13.23 -2.54 15.00
CA PHE A 30 -14.04 -3.76 14.89
C PHE A 30 -13.79 -4.76 16.01
N VAL A 31 -12.88 -4.42 16.95
CA VAL A 31 -12.49 -5.30 18.05
C VAL A 31 -13.43 -5.06 19.23
N ASP A 32 -14.25 -6.04 19.53
CA ASP A 32 -15.15 -6.05 20.68
C ASP A 32 -14.45 -6.54 21.98
N ASP A 33 -15.20 -6.59 23.05
CA ASP A 33 -14.65 -6.99 24.36
C ASP A 33 -14.30 -8.49 24.42
N GLU A 34 -14.91 -9.33 23.57
CA GLU A 34 -14.59 -10.74 23.46
C GLU A 34 -13.19 -10.91 22.82
N ILE A 35 -12.93 -10.22 21.71
CA ILE A 35 -11.62 -10.23 21.06
C ILE A 35 -10.55 -9.62 21.96
N LYS A 36 -10.84 -8.53 22.69
CA LYS A 36 -9.92 -7.92 23.66
C LYS A 36 -9.52 -8.88 24.78
N ALA A 37 -10.45 -9.74 25.21
CA ALA A 37 -10.24 -10.73 26.25
C ALA A 37 -9.49 -11.98 25.76
N MET A 38 -9.32 -12.18 24.45
CA MET A 38 -8.61 -13.32 23.90
C MET A 38 -7.15 -13.33 24.36
N PRO A 39 -6.64 -14.48 24.83
CA PRO A 39 -5.24 -14.60 25.22
C PRO A 39 -4.33 -14.49 24.00
N ALA A 40 -3.13 -13.95 24.23
CA ALA A 40 -2.07 -14.04 23.23
C ALA A 40 -1.64 -15.51 23.02
N ILE A 41 -1.53 -15.91 21.76
CA ILE A 41 -1.05 -17.27 21.40
C ILE A 41 0.43 -17.28 21.00
N SER A 42 1.10 -16.14 21.08
CA SER A 42 2.53 -15.99 20.83
C SER A 42 3.23 -15.35 22.02
N GLU A 43 4.54 -15.57 22.09
CA GLU A 43 5.39 -14.69 22.88
C GLU A 43 5.38 -13.27 22.31
N VAL A 44 5.82 -12.30 23.12
CA VAL A 44 6.01 -10.90 22.69
C VAL A 44 7.09 -10.86 21.61
N LYS A 45 6.77 -10.22 20.49
CA LYS A 45 7.62 -10.07 19.30
C LYS A 45 7.98 -8.61 19.09
N GLN A 46 9.25 -8.35 18.79
CA GLN A 46 9.72 -6.98 18.53
C GLN A 46 9.33 -6.51 17.13
N ILE A 47 8.90 -5.24 17.02
CA ILE A 47 8.67 -4.56 15.73
C ILE A 47 10.00 -4.11 15.12
N GLY A 48 10.97 -3.74 15.97
CA GLY A 48 12.26 -3.17 15.56
C GLY A 48 12.31 -1.65 15.56
N THR A 49 11.19 -0.99 15.86
CA THR A 49 11.07 0.48 16.02
C THR A 49 9.96 0.79 17.02
N THR A 50 9.95 2.00 17.57
CA THR A 50 8.91 2.47 18.50
C THR A 50 7.89 3.30 17.75
N LEU A 51 6.60 2.97 17.88
CA LEU A 51 5.47 3.53 17.13
C LEU A 51 4.38 3.98 18.10
N PRO A 52 4.46 5.18 18.65
CA PRO A 52 3.64 5.60 19.80
C PRO A 52 2.15 5.78 19.49
N ASN A 53 1.80 6.09 18.22
CA ASN A 53 0.42 6.37 17.85
C ASN A 53 -0.44 5.11 17.66
N ILE A 54 0.20 3.93 17.48
CA ILE A 54 -0.51 2.65 17.32
C ILE A 54 -0.59 1.84 18.62
N LYS A 55 -0.26 2.42 19.78
CA LYS A 55 -0.36 1.77 21.07
C LYS A 55 -1.73 1.10 21.27
N GLY A 56 -1.74 -0.18 21.61
CA GLY A 56 -2.97 -0.95 21.86
C GLY A 56 -3.84 -1.22 20.64
N CYS A 57 -3.44 -0.75 19.46
CA CYS A 57 -4.16 -1.01 18.21
C CYS A 57 -4.06 -2.47 17.79
N TYR A 58 -5.04 -2.88 17.00
CA TYR A 58 -5.16 -4.21 16.42
C TYR A 58 -5.04 -4.15 14.91
N PHE A 59 -4.23 -5.05 14.34
CA PHE A 59 -4.03 -5.12 12.90
C PHE A 59 -4.24 -6.53 12.39
N TYR A 60 -4.96 -6.63 11.27
CA TYR A 60 -4.91 -7.81 10.43
C TYR A 60 -3.69 -7.69 9.50
N CYS A 61 -2.88 -8.73 9.42
CA CYS A 61 -1.66 -8.75 8.63
C CYS A 61 -1.57 -10.04 7.80
N LYS A 62 -1.24 -9.93 6.51
CA LYS A 62 -0.88 -11.10 5.72
C LYS A 62 0.32 -11.82 6.34
N GLY A 63 0.28 -13.15 6.36
CA GLY A 63 1.36 -13.98 6.91
C GLY A 63 2.61 -14.01 6.03
N THR A 64 3.79 -14.05 6.69
CA THR A 64 5.07 -14.24 5.98
C THR A 64 5.08 -15.58 5.25
N GLY A 65 5.64 -15.61 4.03
CA GLY A 65 5.68 -16.79 3.18
C GLY A 65 4.33 -17.25 2.61
N LYS A 66 3.22 -16.61 3.02
CA LYS A 66 1.87 -16.93 2.53
C LYS A 66 1.63 -16.27 1.17
N ARG A 67 0.77 -16.89 0.35
CA ARG A 67 0.49 -16.45 -1.03
C ARG A 67 -0.84 -15.70 -1.09
N MET A 68 -0.94 -14.66 -1.92
CA MET A 68 -2.20 -13.94 -2.11
C MET A 68 -3.35 -14.84 -2.60
N ARG A 69 -3.07 -15.79 -3.49
CA ARG A 69 -4.07 -16.77 -3.96
C ARG A 69 -4.64 -17.64 -2.85
N ASP A 70 -3.84 -17.93 -1.80
CA ASP A 70 -4.28 -18.72 -0.65
C ASP A 70 -4.99 -17.83 0.37
N LEU A 71 -4.51 -16.58 0.53
CA LEU A 71 -5.16 -15.53 1.32
C LEU A 71 -6.58 -15.24 0.79
N ALA A 72 -6.77 -15.20 -0.54
CA ALA A 72 -8.06 -15.01 -1.18
C ALA A 72 -9.09 -16.09 -0.80
N ARG A 73 -8.63 -17.32 -0.57
CA ARG A 73 -9.48 -18.46 -0.25
C ARG A 73 -9.68 -18.68 1.25
N TRP A 74 -8.60 -18.49 2.01
CA TRP A 74 -8.54 -18.78 3.44
C TRP A 74 -7.81 -17.66 4.20
N PRO A 75 -8.44 -16.48 4.34
CA PRO A 75 -7.77 -15.29 4.90
C PRO A 75 -7.28 -15.51 6.35
N MET A 76 -8.03 -16.26 7.17
CA MET A 76 -7.63 -16.53 8.56
C MET A 76 -6.51 -17.58 8.68
N ASP A 77 -6.31 -18.42 7.67
CA ASP A 77 -5.21 -19.40 7.63
C ASP A 77 -3.91 -18.82 7.04
N ASN A 78 -4.02 -17.68 6.37
CA ASN A 78 -2.92 -17.03 5.66
C ASN A 78 -2.63 -15.61 6.14
N GLY A 79 -3.36 -15.15 7.14
CA GLY A 79 -3.16 -13.89 7.85
C GLY A 79 -3.18 -14.09 9.35
N SER A 80 -2.89 -13.03 10.06
CA SER A 80 -2.83 -12.99 11.51
C SER A 80 -3.44 -11.71 12.04
N VAL A 81 -4.08 -11.78 13.20
CA VAL A 81 -4.44 -10.61 13.98
C VAL A 81 -3.34 -10.39 15.03
N ILE A 82 -2.81 -9.19 15.07
CA ILE A 82 -1.83 -8.78 16.08
C ILE A 82 -2.37 -7.63 16.92
N ARG A 83 -1.96 -7.55 18.17
CA ARG A 83 -2.17 -6.44 19.08
C ARG A 83 -0.84 -5.80 19.45
N ILE A 84 -0.73 -4.49 19.29
CA ILE A 84 0.45 -3.74 19.71
C ILE A 84 0.49 -3.63 21.22
N CYS A 85 1.65 -3.90 21.83
CA CYS A 85 1.86 -3.82 23.26
C CYS A 85 1.99 -2.38 23.77
N ASP A 86 1.92 -2.20 25.10
CA ASP A 86 1.99 -0.89 25.74
C ASP A 86 3.34 -0.18 25.57
N ASP A 87 4.39 -0.91 25.26
CA ASP A 87 5.73 -0.38 24.97
C ASP A 87 5.85 0.28 23.59
N CYS A 88 4.81 0.16 22.74
CA CYS A 88 4.78 0.70 21.38
C CYS A 88 5.90 0.18 20.45
N ALA A 89 6.62 -0.87 20.87
CA ALA A 89 7.78 -1.42 20.16
C ALA A 89 7.64 -2.93 19.91
N SER A 90 6.58 -3.53 20.43
CA SER A 90 6.34 -4.97 20.34
C SER A 90 4.87 -5.30 20.09
N TYR A 91 4.60 -6.53 19.68
CA TYR A 91 3.25 -7.05 19.45
C TYR A 91 3.10 -8.50 19.92
N VAL A 92 1.86 -8.93 20.07
CA VAL A 92 1.45 -10.31 20.26
C VAL A 92 0.45 -10.74 19.21
N ILE A 93 0.41 -12.04 18.91
CA ILE A 93 -0.59 -12.63 18.02
C ILE A 93 -1.78 -13.08 18.85
N ILE A 94 -3.00 -12.73 18.42
CA ILE A 94 -4.29 -13.05 19.06
C ILE A 94 -5.25 -13.73 18.08
N ALA A 95 -4.76 -14.56 17.20
CA ALA A 95 -5.54 -15.32 16.22
C ALA A 95 -5.59 -16.80 16.58
N ASP A 96 -6.49 -17.57 15.98
CA ASP A 96 -6.61 -19.01 16.24
C ASP A 96 -5.36 -19.81 15.86
N LYS A 97 -4.55 -19.30 14.94
CA LYS A 97 -3.32 -19.94 14.45
C LYS A 97 -2.13 -19.00 14.58
N PRO A 98 -0.94 -19.51 14.95
CA PRO A 98 0.26 -18.68 15.12
C PRO A 98 0.92 -18.34 13.78
N VAL A 99 0.17 -17.73 12.87
CA VAL A 99 0.71 -17.24 11.59
C VAL A 99 1.55 -16.00 11.85
N MET A 100 2.84 -16.05 11.55
CA MET A 100 3.72 -14.90 11.67
C MET A 100 3.35 -13.84 10.60
N PRO A 101 3.19 -12.57 10.97
CA PRO A 101 2.93 -11.50 10.00
C PRO A 101 4.10 -11.32 9.04
N THR A 102 3.86 -10.59 7.96
CA THR A 102 4.86 -10.27 6.92
C THR A 102 6.20 -9.78 7.50
N SER A 103 7.31 -10.10 6.84
CA SER A 103 8.64 -9.57 7.19
C SER A 103 8.76 -8.05 6.98
N GLU A 104 7.88 -7.45 6.20
CA GLU A 104 7.81 -5.99 5.98
C GLU A 104 6.87 -5.29 7.01
N LEU A 105 6.47 -5.99 8.07
CA LEU A 105 5.61 -5.44 9.13
C LEU A 105 6.10 -4.10 9.68
N PRO A 106 7.41 -3.86 9.94
CA PRO A 106 7.88 -2.57 10.42
C PRO A 106 7.52 -1.41 9.49
N SER A 107 7.66 -1.58 8.17
CA SER A 107 7.29 -0.54 7.18
C SER A 107 5.80 -0.27 7.20
N HIS A 108 4.98 -1.33 7.21
CA HIS A 108 3.53 -1.19 7.25
C HIS A 108 3.04 -0.52 8.55
N LEU A 109 3.55 -0.94 9.70
CA LEU A 109 3.16 -0.34 10.98
C LEU A 109 3.64 1.10 11.12
N SER A 110 4.81 1.47 10.56
CA SER A 110 5.27 2.86 10.53
C SER A 110 4.34 3.75 9.72
N MET A 111 3.80 3.27 8.60
CA MET A 111 2.77 4.00 7.85
C MET A 111 1.49 4.16 8.67
N HIS A 112 1.01 3.11 9.33
CA HIS A 112 -0.16 3.20 10.21
C HIS A 112 0.07 4.16 11.39
N ASP A 113 1.26 4.14 12.00
CA ASP A 113 1.61 5.07 13.09
C ASP A 113 1.53 6.53 12.62
N TYR A 114 2.09 6.83 11.45
CA TYR A 114 2.00 8.16 10.85
C TYR A 114 0.55 8.55 10.53
N LEU A 115 -0.22 7.67 9.90
CA LEU A 115 -1.61 7.93 9.52
C LEU A 115 -2.46 8.25 10.75
N ILE A 116 -2.35 7.46 11.82
CA ILE A 116 -3.06 7.70 13.08
C ILE A 116 -2.58 9.00 13.74
N GLY A 117 -1.27 9.21 13.81
CA GLY A 117 -0.68 10.41 14.43
C GLY A 117 -1.04 11.70 13.70
N SER A 118 -1.26 11.64 12.38
CA SER A 118 -1.72 12.77 11.57
C SER A 118 -3.24 13.00 11.61
N GLY A 119 -3.99 12.12 12.29
CA GLY A 119 -5.45 12.18 12.33
C GLY A 119 -6.13 11.70 11.05
N SER A 120 -5.42 10.97 10.19
CA SER A 120 -5.98 10.40 8.96
C SER A 120 -7.00 9.30 9.25
N CYS A 121 -8.04 9.24 8.42
CA CYS A 121 -9.03 8.16 8.45
C CYS A 121 -8.58 6.88 7.73
N TYR A 122 -7.40 6.89 7.12
CA TYR A 122 -6.87 5.75 6.37
C TYR A 122 -6.50 4.59 7.29
N LYS A 123 -6.92 3.38 6.90
CA LYS A 123 -6.82 2.18 7.74
C LYS A 123 -6.11 1.01 7.08
N ALA A 124 -5.80 1.10 5.80
CA ALA A 124 -5.17 0.03 5.06
C ALA A 124 -3.83 0.43 4.46
N THR A 125 -2.92 -0.52 4.40
CA THR A 125 -1.68 -0.44 3.64
C THR A 125 -1.55 -1.68 2.76
N LEU A 126 -1.16 -1.47 1.51
CA LEU A 126 -0.98 -2.48 0.47
C LEU A 126 0.43 -2.37 -0.12
N HIS A 127 1.13 -3.49 -0.23
CA HIS A 127 2.31 -3.60 -1.07
C HIS A 127 2.10 -4.67 -2.13
N THR A 128 2.45 -4.38 -3.39
CA THR A 128 2.27 -5.28 -4.53
C THR A 128 3.20 -4.90 -5.69
N HIS A 129 3.30 -5.77 -6.72
CA HIS A 129 4.26 -5.64 -7.82
C HIS A 129 3.56 -5.42 -9.18
N PRO A 130 2.94 -4.25 -9.45
CA PRO A 130 2.30 -3.97 -10.73
C PRO A 130 3.36 -3.93 -11.83
N ILE A 131 3.22 -4.80 -12.81
CA ILE A 131 4.29 -5.11 -13.79
C ILE A 131 4.72 -3.87 -14.58
N GLU A 132 3.76 -3.09 -15.08
CA GLU A 132 4.03 -1.94 -15.92
C GLU A 132 4.67 -0.79 -15.14
N LEU A 133 4.23 -0.55 -13.90
CA LEU A 133 4.86 0.44 -13.03
C LEU A 133 6.29 0.03 -12.67
N VAL A 134 6.51 -1.24 -12.34
CA VAL A 134 7.85 -1.76 -12.08
C VAL A 134 8.73 -1.61 -13.34
N ALA A 135 8.22 -1.96 -14.53
CA ALA A 135 8.94 -1.78 -15.78
C ALA A 135 9.34 -0.32 -16.03
N MET A 136 8.42 0.63 -15.78
CA MET A 136 8.71 2.07 -15.92
C MET A 136 9.79 2.54 -14.96
N SER A 137 9.88 1.97 -13.74
CA SER A 137 10.89 2.34 -12.75
C SER A 137 12.33 1.98 -13.14
N HIS A 138 12.53 1.19 -14.20
CA HIS A 138 13.87 0.93 -14.78
C HIS A 138 14.39 2.10 -15.61
N ASN A 139 13.56 3.08 -15.95
CA ASN A 139 13.99 4.29 -16.66
C ASN A 139 14.33 5.39 -15.64
N PRO A 140 15.62 5.82 -15.52
CA PRO A 140 16.01 6.85 -14.55
C PRO A 140 15.22 8.17 -14.65
N LYS A 141 14.78 8.54 -15.85
CA LYS A 141 13.94 9.73 -16.05
C LYS A 141 12.61 9.65 -15.30
N MET A 142 12.03 8.43 -15.21
CA MET A 142 10.76 8.22 -14.51
C MET A 142 10.90 8.31 -13.00
N LEU A 143 12.12 8.24 -12.48
CA LEU A 143 12.42 8.35 -11.04
C LEU A 143 12.65 9.81 -10.59
N GLU A 144 12.71 10.76 -11.53
CA GLU A 144 12.74 12.18 -11.18
C GLU A 144 11.40 12.58 -10.54
N LYS A 145 11.47 13.50 -9.58
CA LYS A 145 10.28 13.96 -8.83
C LYS A 145 9.15 14.39 -9.77
N ASP A 146 7.96 13.89 -9.53
CA ASP A 146 6.70 14.16 -10.26
C ASP A 146 6.67 13.72 -11.73
N VAL A 147 7.77 13.24 -12.33
CA VAL A 147 7.81 12.90 -13.76
C VAL A 147 6.87 11.72 -14.06
N MET A 148 7.02 10.61 -13.36
CA MET A 148 6.15 9.44 -13.56
C MET A 148 4.70 9.76 -13.19
N GLY A 149 4.46 10.41 -12.06
CA GLY A 149 3.11 10.76 -11.61
C GLY A 149 2.35 11.63 -12.61
N LYS A 150 2.96 12.71 -13.11
CA LYS A 150 2.37 13.58 -14.12
C LYS A 150 2.12 12.87 -15.46
N LEU A 151 3.07 12.01 -15.88
CA LEU A 151 2.89 11.20 -17.07
C LEU A 151 1.66 10.30 -16.95
N LEU A 152 1.52 9.60 -15.83
CA LEU A 152 0.40 8.70 -15.58
C LEU A 152 -0.94 9.46 -15.53
N TRP A 153 -0.99 10.62 -14.89
CA TRP A 153 -2.17 11.48 -14.90
C TRP A 153 -2.60 11.89 -16.30
N SER A 154 -1.65 12.13 -17.21
CA SER A 154 -1.97 12.56 -18.57
C SER A 154 -2.52 11.44 -19.45
N MET A 155 -2.39 10.17 -19.08
CA MET A 155 -2.77 9.04 -19.94
C MET A 155 -4.28 8.78 -19.99
N ILE A 156 -4.97 8.94 -18.86
CA ILE A 156 -6.44 8.83 -18.74
C ILE A 156 -6.94 9.68 -17.57
N PRO A 157 -8.15 10.29 -17.67
CA PRO A 157 -8.70 11.15 -16.62
C PRO A 157 -8.88 10.43 -15.27
N GLU A 158 -9.22 9.15 -15.29
CA GLU A 158 -9.46 8.34 -14.11
C GLU A 158 -8.22 8.26 -13.19
N THR A 159 -7.02 8.27 -13.76
CA THR A 159 -5.79 8.25 -12.97
C THR A 159 -5.67 9.51 -12.11
N LEU A 160 -6.01 10.66 -12.68
CA LEU A 160 -6.03 11.92 -11.94
C LEU A 160 -7.17 11.94 -10.91
N ALA A 161 -8.34 11.39 -11.26
CA ALA A 161 -9.51 11.39 -10.38
C ALA A 161 -9.36 10.47 -9.16
N PHE A 162 -8.76 9.29 -9.31
CA PHE A 162 -8.66 8.27 -8.26
C PHE A 162 -7.28 8.16 -7.61
N ALA A 163 -6.25 8.78 -8.17
CA ALA A 163 -4.93 8.94 -7.54
C ALA A 163 -4.48 10.42 -7.60
N PRO A 164 -5.28 11.35 -7.02
CA PRO A 164 -5.09 12.80 -7.19
C PRO A 164 -3.80 13.33 -6.56
N LEU A 165 -3.22 12.62 -5.61
CA LEU A 165 -1.95 12.99 -5.00
C LEU A 165 -0.74 12.51 -5.82
N GLY A 166 -0.96 11.69 -6.86
CA GLY A 166 0.10 11.23 -7.74
C GLY A 166 0.88 10.04 -7.21
N LEU A 167 2.17 10.00 -7.50
CA LEU A 167 3.03 8.86 -7.19
C LEU A 167 4.34 9.34 -6.59
N GLY A 168 4.59 8.99 -5.32
CA GLY A 168 5.88 9.18 -4.67
C GLY A 168 6.92 8.18 -5.21
N ILE A 169 8.21 8.54 -5.14
CA ILE A 169 9.30 7.69 -5.63
C ILE A 169 10.30 7.45 -4.49
N VAL A 170 10.60 6.19 -4.25
CA VAL A 170 11.71 5.76 -3.38
C VAL A 170 12.75 5.07 -4.26
N PRO A 171 14.00 5.58 -4.33
CA PRO A 171 15.11 4.89 -4.96
C PRO A 171 15.31 3.49 -4.37
N TYR A 172 15.97 2.60 -5.13
CA TYR A 172 16.17 1.23 -4.68
C TYR A 172 16.81 1.15 -3.29
N GLU A 173 16.11 0.49 -2.39
CA GLU A 173 16.57 0.10 -1.06
C GLU A 173 16.30 -1.41 -0.86
N LEU A 174 17.08 -2.04 0.01
CA LEU A 174 16.91 -3.47 0.30
C LEU A 174 15.51 -3.74 0.88
N PRO A 175 14.72 -4.65 0.29
CA PRO A 175 13.42 -5.04 0.82
C PRO A 175 13.47 -5.45 2.30
N GLY A 176 12.53 -4.94 3.10
CA GLY A 176 12.47 -5.19 4.54
C GLY A 176 13.49 -4.41 5.38
N SER A 177 14.28 -3.52 4.79
CA SER A 177 15.24 -2.70 5.53
C SER A 177 14.57 -1.50 6.21
N VAL A 178 15.21 -1.02 7.29
CA VAL A 178 14.81 0.22 7.98
C VAL A 178 14.86 1.41 7.02
N LYS A 179 15.88 1.48 6.16
CA LYS A 179 16.02 2.54 5.14
C LYS A 179 14.84 2.60 4.20
N LEU A 180 14.36 1.45 3.71
CA LEU A 180 13.17 1.39 2.87
C LEU A 180 11.93 1.91 3.62
N ALA A 181 11.78 1.53 4.90
CA ALA A 181 10.67 1.98 5.73
C ALA A 181 10.69 3.51 5.93
N GLU A 182 11.85 4.07 6.28
CA GLU A 182 12.04 5.51 6.48
C GLU A 182 11.80 6.30 5.18
N ALA A 183 12.39 5.87 4.06
CA ALA A 183 12.21 6.51 2.76
C ALA A 183 10.74 6.43 2.30
N THR A 184 10.06 5.31 2.53
CA THR A 184 8.63 5.16 2.24
C THR A 184 7.79 6.12 3.06
N LEU A 185 8.08 6.23 4.36
CA LEU A 185 7.36 7.11 5.28
C LEU A 185 7.47 8.57 4.85
N GLU A 186 8.66 9.03 4.41
CA GLU A 186 8.84 10.39 3.89
C GLU A 186 7.94 10.67 2.68
N GLN A 187 7.79 9.70 1.78
CA GLN A 187 6.91 9.86 0.61
C GLN A 187 5.42 9.78 0.98
N ILE A 188 5.04 8.92 1.93
CA ILE A 188 3.64 8.80 2.40
C ILE A 188 3.12 10.09 3.04
N LYS A 189 3.96 11.02 3.45
CA LYS A 189 3.51 12.34 3.92
C LYS A 189 2.76 13.12 2.84
N ASP A 190 3.16 12.98 1.59
CA ASP A 190 2.63 13.75 0.46
C ASP A 190 1.83 12.90 -0.54
N TYR A 191 2.07 11.58 -0.63
CA TYR A 191 1.49 10.68 -1.62
C TYR A 191 0.77 9.51 -0.97
N ASP A 192 -0.31 9.05 -1.59
CA ASP A 192 -1.03 7.84 -1.14
C ASP A 192 -0.47 6.56 -1.76
N VAL A 193 0.23 6.68 -2.88
CA VAL A 193 0.94 5.59 -3.55
C VAL A 193 2.40 5.94 -3.74
N VAL A 194 3.28 5.02 -3.39
CA VAL A 194 4.74 5.19 -3.46
C VAL A 194 5.33 4.05 -4.27
N MET A 195 6.09 4.39 -5.32
CA MET A 195 6.88 3.46 -6.13
C MET A 195 8.22 3.15 -5.44
N TRP A 196 8.50 1.90 -5.18
CA TRP A 196 9.82 1.41 -4.81
C TRP A 196 10.55 0.98 -6.09
N GLU A 197 11.60 1.69 -6.45
CA GLU A 197 12.35 1.44 -7.69
C GLU A 197 12.68 -0.04 -7.87
N LYS A 198 12.32 -0.63 -9.04
CA LYS A 198 12.58 -2.02 -9.45
C LYS A 198 11.99 -3.09 -8.52
N HIS A 199 11.05 -2.72 -7.67
CA HIS A 199 10.46 -3.64 -6.71
C HIS A 199 8.93 -3.70 -6.85
N GLY A 200 8.24 -2.63 -6.56
CA GLY A 200 6.79 -2.59 -6.54
C GLY A 200 6.28 -1.27 -6.00
N ILE A 201 5.04 -1.25 -5.55
CA ILE A 201 4.43 -0.08 -4.93
C ILE A 201 3.98 -0.36 -3.51
N CYS A 202 3.96 0.69 -2.69
CA CYS A 202 3.21 0.75 -1.44
C CYS A 202 2.05 1.74 -1.61
N ALA A 203 0.85 1.36 -1.19
CA ALA A 203 -0.33 2.23 -1.22
C ALA A 203 -1.01 2.27 0.15
N VAL A 204 -1.58 3.42 0.49
CA VAL A 204 -2.42 3.60 1.68
C VAL A 204 -3.82 4.02 1.26
N GLY A 205 -4.84 3.67 2.04
CA GLY A 205 -6.22 3.99 1.71
C GLY A 205 -7.14 3.95 2.92
N VAL A 206 -8.36 4.49 2.75
CA VAL A 206 -9.40 4.44 3.79
C VAL A 206 -9.75 2.99 4.14
N ASP A 207 -9.70 2.13 3.15
CA ASP A 207 -9.76 0.68 3.28
C ASP A 207 -8.86 0.00 2.25
N ILE A 208 -8.84 -1.33 2.22
CA ILE A 208 -7.94 -2.07 1.34
C ILE A 208 -8.38 -2.03 -0.13
N MET A 209 -9.67 -1.81 -0.39
CA MET A 209 -10.18 -1.67 -1.74
C MET A 209 -9.72 -0.33 -2.34
N ASP A 210 -9.83 0.76 -1.59
CA ASP A 210 -9.33 2.08 -1.99
C ASP A 210 -7.82 2.07 -2.28
N ALA A 211 -7.01 1.44 -1.41
CA ALA A 211 -5.57 1.29 -1.66
C ALA A 211 -5.27 0.47 -2.94
N PHE A 212 -6.10 -0.54 -3.23
CA PHE A 212 -5.99 -1.34 -4.45
C PHE A 212 -6.42 -0.54 -5.69
N ASP A 213 -7.54 0.20 -5.63
CA ASP A 213 -8.07 0.97 -6.76
C ASP A 213 -7.09 2.04 -7.22
N GLN A 214 -6.42 2.73 -6.29
CA GLN A 214 -5.35 3.67 -6.63
C GLN A 214 -4.20 3.00 -7.37
N ALA A 215 -3.76 1.82 -6.92
CA ALA A 215 -2.75 1.01 -7.60
C ALA A 215 -3.20 0.59 -9.00
N ASP A 216 -4.48 0.21 -9.14
CA ASP A 216 -5.04 -0.28 -10.40
C ASP A 216 -5.11 0.83 -11.46
N VAL A 217 -5.61 2.00 -11.11
CA VAL A 217 -5.69 3.12 -12.09
C VAL A 217 -4.31 3.62 -12.51
N LEU A 218 -3.35 3.67 -11.59
CA LEU A 218 -1.97 4.03 -11.92
C LEU A 218 -1.33 3.01 -12.86
N ASN A 219 -1.50 1.71 -12.58
CA ASN A 219 -0.97 0.68 -13.48
C ASN A 219 -1.72 0.61 -14.81
N LYS A 220 -3.01 0.95 -14.85
CA LYS A 220 -3.78 1.09 -16.10
C LYS A 220 -3.17 2.17 -16.99
N ALA A 221 -2.85 3.33 -16.43
CA ALA A 221 -2.18 4.41 -17.15
C ALA A 221 -0.79 4.00 -17.65
N ALA A 222 -0.01 3.31 -16.83
CA ALA A 222 1.30 2.75 -17.22
C ALA A 222 1.16 1.75 -18.38
N THR A 223 0.15 0.89 -18.33
CA THR A 223 -0.16 -0.05 -19.42
C THR A 223 -0.45 0.68 -20.72
N ILE A 224 -1.30 1.73 -20.68
CA ILE A 224 -1.64 2.54 -21.85
C ILE A 224 -0.38 3.19 -22.42
N TYR A 225 0.42 3.84 -21.58
CA TYR A 225 1.66 4.49 -22.01
C TYR A 225 2.62 3.50 -22.70
N LEU A 226 2.91 2.36 -22.07
CA LEU A 226 3.83 1.38 -22.62
C LEU A 226 3.32 0.75 -23.91
N ARG A 227 2.02 0.48 -24.02
CA ARG A 227 1.41 -0.05 -25.24
C ARG A 227 1.46 0.96 -26.36
N ALA A 228 1.13 2.24 -26.11
CA ALA A 228 1.24 3.30 -27.11
C ALA A 228 2.67 3.45 -27.61
N LYS A 229 3.66 3.46 -26.70
CA LYS A 229 5.09 3.47 -27.09
C LYS A 229 5.49 2.27 -27.93
N SER A 230 4.99 1.08 -27.64
CA SER A 230 5.28 -0.12 -28.42
C SER A 230 4.76 -0.06 -29.87
N MET A 231 3.81 0.85 -30.15
CA MET A 231 3.33 1.15 -31.52
C MET A 231 4.26 2.07 -32.31
N GLY A 232 5.37 2.51 -31.73
CA GLY A 232 6.40 3.30 -32.40
C GLY A 232 6.23 4.81 -32.33
N PHE A 233 5.36 5.33 -31.45
CA PHE A 233 5.21 6.77 -31.22
C PHE A 233 5.24 7.10 -29.71
N GLU A 234 5.54 8.36 -29.40
CA GLU A 234 5.44 8.90 -28.04
C GLU A 234 4.01 9.40 -27.81
N PRO A 235 3.25 8.85 -26.82
CA PRO A 235 1.91 9.36 -26.54
C PRO A 235 1.98 10.78 -25.96
N THR A 236 1.15 11.67 -26.49
CA THR A 236 1.13 13.07 -26.06
C THR A 236 0.46 13.29 -24.71
N GLY A 237 -0.46 12.41 -24.33
CA GLY A 237 -1.27 12.57 -23.12
C GLY A 237 -2.25 13.75 -23.16
N MET A 238 -2.96 13.97 -22.05
CA MET A 238 -3.77 15.17 -21.83
C MET A 238 -2.86 16.39 -21.60
N THR A 239 -3.30 17.57 -22.07
CA THR A 239 -2.59 18.82 -21.79
C THR A 239 -2.77 19.26 -20.34
N ASP A 240 -1.93 20.17 -19.85
CA ASP A 240 -2.05 20.73 -18.51
C ASP A 240 -3.40 21.41 -18.28
N GLU A 241 -3.95 22.07 -19.33
CA GLU A 241 -5.28 22.70 -19.30
C GLU A 241 -6.38 21.65 -19.14
N ALA A 242 -6.32 20.53 -19.88
CA ALA A 242 -7.29 19.45 -19.77
C ALA A 242 -7.22 18.75 -18.40
N MET A 243 -6.03 18.51 -17.88
CA MET A 243 -5.85 17.96 -16.52
C MET A 243 -6.40 18.91 -15.46
N LYS A 244 -6.18 20.22 -15.62
CA LYS A 244 -6.73 21.21 -14.70
C LYS A 244 -8.27 21.26 -14.76
N GLU A 245 -8.87 21.15 -15.94
CA GLU A 245 -10.33 21.07 -16.08
C GLU A 245 -10.89 19.86 -15.31
N VAL A 246 -10.25 18.69 -15.41
CA VAL A 246 -10.64 17.50 -14.62
C VAL A 246 -10.54 17.78 -13.12
N GLN A 247 -9.44 18.39 -12.65
CA GLN A 247 -9.26 18.73 -11.24
C GLN A 247 -10.35 19.69 -10.73
N ASP A 248 -10.68 20.71 -11.50
CA ASP A 248 -11.66 21.74 -11.13
C ASP A 248 -13.10 21.17 -11.14
N VAL A 249 -13.47 20.39 -12.17
CA VAL A 249 -14.82 19.80 -12.32
C VAL A 249 -15.10 18.78 -11.21
N PHE A 250 -14.13 17.93 -10.89
CA PHE A 250 -14.28 16.90 -9.86
C PHE A 250 -13.89 17.38 -8.46
N ASN A 251 -13.46 18.64 -8.31
CA ASN A 251 -12.99 19.21 -7.04
C ASN A 251 -11.99 18.29 -6.31
N LEU A 252 -10.96 17.85 -7.06
CA LEU A 252 -10.03 16.84 -6.57
C LEU A 252 -9.19 17.37 -5.40
N PRO A 253 -8.95 16.56 -4.37
CA PRO A 253 -8.18 16.96 -3.21
C PRO A 253 -6.70 17.21 -3.58
N LYS A 254 -6.11 18.26 -3.00
CA LYS A 254 -4.66 18.54 -3.08
C LYS A 254 -3.89 17.96 -1.90
N LYS A 255 -4.59 17.41 -0.94
CA LYS A 255 -4.07 16.76 0.27
C LYS A 255 -4.96 15.57 0.59
N ARG A 256 -4.43 14.62 1.33
CA ARG A 256 -5.20 13.48 1.83
C ARG A 256 -6.45 13.96 2.55
N PRO A 257 -7.65 13.46 2.17
CA PRO A 257 -8.87 13.75 2.87
C PRO A 257 -8.83 13.14 4.28
N CYS A 258 -9.33 13.86 5.24
CA CYS A 258 -9.39 13.55 6.69
C CYS A 258 -8.05 13.41 7.39
#